data_c0b57fe86bec025e9a385493113a8313
#
_entry.id   c0b57fe86bec025e9a385493113a8313
#
_cell.length_a   1.000
_cell.length_b   1.000
_cell.length_c   1.000
_cell.angle_alpha   90.00
_cell.angle_beta   90.00
_cell.angle_gamma   90.00
#
_symmetry.space_group_name_H-M   'P 1'
#
loop_
_entity.id
_entity.type
_entity.pdbx_description
1 polymer ?
#
loop_
_entity_poly.entity_id
_entity_poly.type
_entity_poly.pdbx_seq_one_letter_code
_entity_poly.pdbx_strand_id
1 'polypeptide(L)'
;MMHIDSHQHFWKYDAREYGWIDESMKSLRRDFMPEHLESELKRNGFDGCIAVQARQTLEETRWLLELAGRHAFIKGVVGWVDLRSPELRLQLESFGRNPKLVGIRHIVQSEPDHRFLMRPEFLRGIATLEEFNLTYDILIYTRHLPVVSEFVARFDRQRSRIDLPD
;
A
#
# COMPACT_ATOMS: atom_id res chain seq x y z
N MET A 1 19.47 -0.33 16.61
CA MET A 1 18.20 -0.88 16.05
C MET A 1 17.69 0.16 15.06
N MET A 2 17.23 -0.23 13.87
CA MET A 2 16.71 0.69 12.87
C MET A 2 15.28 1.09 13.22
N HIS A 3 14.98 2.39 13.26
CA HIS A 3 13.64 2.93 13.52
C HIS A 3 13.02 3.35 12.18
N ILE A 4 11.91 2.75 11.80
CA ILE A 4 11.25 2.97 10.52
C ILE A 4 9.82 3.46 10.76
N ASP A 5 9.47 4.57 10.12
CA ASP A 5 8.07 4.94 9.92
C ASP A 5 7.44 3.94 8.95
N SER A 6 6.56 3.10 9.45
CA SER A 6 6.05 1.95 8.69
C SER A 6 4.90 2.29 7.74
N HIS A 7 4.41 3.54 7.73
CA HIS A 7 3.27 3.94 6.91
C HIS A 7 3.31 5.42 6.56
N GLN A 8 3.82 5.74 5.38
CA GLN A 8 3.96 7.10 4.87
C GLN A 8 3.44 7.18 3.43
N HIS A 9 2.77 8.29 3.11
CA HIS A 9 2.29 8.57 1.76
C HIS A 9 3.06 9.70 1.09
N PHE A 10 3.37 9.51 -0.18
CA PHE A 10 3.83 10.58 -1.07
C PHE A 10 2.80 10.80 -2.17
N TRP A 11 2.58 12.04 -2.59
CA TRP A 11 1.78 12.37 -3.76
C TRP A 11 2.12 13.76 -4.32
N LYS A 12 1.82 13.93 -5.61
CA LYS A 12 1.62 15.23 -6.24
C LYS A 12 0.12 15.47 -6.31
N TYR A 13 -0.35 16.54 -5.69
CA TYR A 13 -1.78 16.77 -5.56
C TYR A 13 -2.42 17.14 -6.90
N ASP A 14 -3.46 16.41 -7.30
CA ASP A 14 -4.40 16.76 -8.35
C ASP A 14 -5.81 16.47 -7.82
N ALA A 15 -6.68 17.47 -7.81
CA ALA A 15 -8.04 17.35 -7.27
C ALA A 15 -8.90 16.28 -7.97
N ARG A 16 -8.58 15.92 -9.23
CA ARG A 16 -9.28 14.86 -9.96
C ARG A 16 -8.87 13.47 -9.49
N GLU A 17 -7.64 13.30 -9.04
CA GLU A 17 -7.07 12.01 -8.63
C GLU A 17 -7.22 11.76 -7.13
N TYR A 18 -7.24 12.83 -6.32
CA TYR A 18 -7.37 12.79 -4.87
C TYR A 18 -8.71 13.38 -4.40
N GLY A 19 -9.80 13.04 -5.11
CA GLY A 19 -11.16 13.54 -4.81
C GLY A 19 -11.69 13.15 -3.41
N TRP A 20 -11.04 12.19 -2.74
CA TRP A 20 -11.35 11.82 -1.36
C TRP A 20 -10.86 12.87 -0.32
N ILE A 21 -9.95 13.78 -0.71
CA ILE A 21 -9.49 14.87 0.15
C ILE A 21 -10.53 16.00 0.11
N ASP A 22 -11.44 15.99 1.06
CA ASP A 22 -12.52 16.97 1.18
C ASP A 22 -12.08 18.27 1.90
N GLU A 23 -13.04 19.16 2.21
CA GLU A 23 -12.74 20.43 2.87
C GLU A 23 -12.21 20.28 4.30
N SER A 24 -12.57 19.21 5.01
CA SER A 24 -12.04 18.94 6.35
C SER A 24 -10.55 18.60 6.33
N MET A 25 -10.08 18.08 5.20
CA MET A 25 -8.69 17.66 4.94
C MET A 25 -7.95 18.63 4.01
N LYS A 26 -8.40 19.87 3.83
CA LYS A 26 -7.81 20.83 2.88
C LYS A 26 -6.30 21.07 3.04
N SER A 27 -5.74 20.87 4.23
CA SER A 27 -4.30 20.94 4.49
C SER A 27 -3.49 19.90 3.72
N LEU A 28 -4.13 18.81 3.25
CA LEU A 28 -3.54 17.75 2.44
C LEU A 28 -3.58 18.06 0.94
N ARG A 29 -4.26 19.14 0.51
CA ARG A 29 -4.35 19.56 -0.89
C ARG A 29 -3.09 20.26 -1.37
N ARG A 30 -1.96 19.61 -1.23
CA ARG A 30 -0.64 20.06 -1.67
C ARG A 30 0.24 18.86 -1.94
N ASP A 31 1.40 19.08 -2.55
CA ASP A 31 2.40 18.04 -2.77
C ASP A 31 3.04 17.60 -1.45
N PHE A 32 3.16 16.29 -1.27
CA PHE A 32 3.94 15.66 -0.22
C PHE A 32 5.01 14.78 -0.87
N MET A 33 6.23 15.30 -0.87
CA MET A 33 7.37 14.71 -1.57
C MET A 33 8.45 14.28 -0.57
N PRO A 34 9.38 13.38 -0.98
CA PRO A 34 10.46 12.91 -0.11
C PRO A 34 11.25 14.02 0.57
N GLU A 35 11.50 15.13 -0.13
CA GLU A 35 12.26 16.26 0.38
C GLU A 35 11.58 16.92 1.60
N HIS A 36 10.25 16.84 1.67
CA HIS A 36 9.49 17.40 2.80
C HIS A 36 9.58 16.51 4.04
N LEU A 37 9.76 15.20 3.86
CA LEU A 37 9.73 14.23 4.95
C LEU A 37 11.12 13.94 5.56
N GLU A 38 12.19 13.95 4.74
CA GLU A 38 13.51 13.46 5.17
C GLU A 38 14.03 14.19 6.42
N SER A 39 13.82 15.51 6.48
CA SER A 39 14.23 16.31 7.64
C SER A 39 13.42 16.01 8.88
N GLU A 40 12.12 15.73 8.72
CA GLU A 40 11.23 15.37 9.83
C GLU A 40 11.58 14.00 10.41
N LEU A 41 11.84 13.00 9.57
CA LEU A 41 12.29 11.68 10.00
C LEU A 41 13.58 11.79 10.84
N LYS A 42 14.59 12.49 10.32
CA LYS A 42 15.86 12.68 11.04
C LYS A 42 15.67 13.38 12.39
N ARG A 43 14.85 14.44 12.43
CA ARG A 43 14.54 15.19 13.66
C ARG A 43 13.90 14.32 14.72
N ASN A 44 13.08 13.36 14.32
CA ASN A 44 12.36 12.45 15.22
C ASN A 44 13.07 11.10 15.43
N GLY A 45 14.32 10.94 14.97
CA GLY A 45 15.12 9.75 15.21
C GLY A 45 14.72 8.52 14.38
N PHE A 46 14.07 8.75 13.21
CA PHE A 46 13.77 7.69 12.26
C PHE A 46 14.87 7.57 11.21
N ASP A 47 15.23 6.32 10.87
CA ASP A 47 16.23 5.96 9.86
C ASP A 47 15.63 5.87 8.45
N GLY A 48 14.31 5.92 8.33
CA GLY A 48 13.59 5.86 7.06
C GLY A 48 12.12 5.57 7.21
N CYS A 49 11.47 5.32 6.07
CA CYS A 49 10.04 5.02 6.01
C CYS A 49 9.70 3.93 4.99
N ILE A 50 8.48 3.41 5.10
CA ILE A 50 7.81 2.63 4.06
C ILE A 50 6.82 3.56 3.36
N ALA A 51 6.97 3.72 2.03
CA ALA A 51 6.03 4.46 1.21
C ALA A 51 4.85 3.56 0.84
N VAL A 52 3.64 3.98 1.20
CA VAL A 52 2.41 3.23 0.93
C VAL A 52 1.60 3.95 -0.14
N GLN A 53 0.96 3.18 -1.05
CA GLN A 53 0.12 3.74 -2.10
C GLN A 53 -1.05 4.58 -1.53
N ALA A 54 -1.40 5.67 -2.21
CA ALA A 54 -2.59 6.48 -1.94
C ALA A 54 -3.67 6.31 -3.02
N ARG A 55 -3.28 5.84 -4.22
CA ARG A 55 -4.18 5.55 -5.34
C ARG A 55 -4.05 4.09 -5.74
N GLN A 56 -5.12 3.54 -6.33
CA GLN A 56 -5.15 2.16 -6.83
C GLN A 56 -4.76 2.12 -8.32
N THR A 57 -3.51 2.45 -8.64
CA THR A 57 -2.97 2.46 -10.00
C THR A 57 -1.56 1.87 -10.09
N LEU A 58 -1.26 1.20 -11.21
CA LEU A 58 0.09 0.69 -11.50
C LEU A 58 1.10 1.82 -11.69
N GLU A 59 0.65 2.96 -12.21
CA GLU A 59 1.47 4.15 -12.41
C GLU A 59 2.00 4.68 -11.09
N GLU A 60 1.17 4.74 -10.06
CA GLU A 60 1.62 5.18 -8.74
C GLU A 60 2.62 4.20 -8.14
N THR A 61 2.39 2.90 -8.27
CA THR A 61 3.36 1.89 -7.80
C THR A 61 4.72 2.09 -8.46
N ARG A 62 4.78 2.30 -9.78
CA ARG A 62 6.04 2.59 -10.50
C ARG A 62 6.69 3.86 -9.98
N TRP A 63 5.92 4.93 -9.84
CA TRP A 63 6.41 6.21 -9.35
C TRP A 63 6.97 6.12 -7.93
N LEU A 64 6.31 5.42 -7.01
CA LEU A 64 6.81 5.20 -5.64
C LEU A 64 8.11 4.39 -5.65
N LEU A 65 8.23 3.39 -6.52
CA LEU A 65 9.48 2.63 -6.69
C LEU A 65 10.62 3.48 -7.26
N GLU A 66 10.32 4.42 -8.17
CA GLU A 66 11.30 5.39 -8.67
C GLU A 66 11.76 6.33 -7.55
N LEU A 67 10.85 6.82 -6.70
CA LEU A 67 11.21 7.62 -5.53
C LEU A 67 12.11 6.83 -4.59
N ALA A 68 11.75 5.58 -4.28
CA ALA A 68 12.54 4.70 -3.42
C ALA A 68 13.93 4.39 -3.98
N GLY A 69 14.08 4.39 -5.31
CA GLY A 69 15.36 4.26 -5.99
C GLY A 69 16.26 5.51 -5.86
N ARG A 70 15.65 6.69 -5.74
CA ARG A 70 16.37 7.99 -5.64
C ARG A 70 16.63 8.41 -4.19
N HIS A 71 15.83 7.94 -3.22
CA HIS A 71 15.89 8.34 -1.82
C HIS A 71 16.14 7.15 -0.90
N ALA A 72 17.37 7.03 -0.41
CA ALA A 72 17.82 5.87 0.38
C ALA A 72 17.07 5.67 1.70
N PHE A 73 16.42 6.72 2.24
CA PHE A 73 15.61 6.64 3.45
C PHE A 73 14.25 5.96 3.19
N ILE A 74 13.75 5.89 1.95
CA ILE A 74 12.58 5.06 1.60
C ILE A 74 13.05 3.62 1.54
N LYS A 75 12.74 2.84 2.59
CA LYS A 75 13.23 1.47 2.77
C LYS A 75 12.43 0.44 2.02
N GLY A 76 11.15 0.72 1.77
CA GLY A 76 10.26 -0.15 1.01
C GLY A 76 9.05 0.61 0.47
N VAL A 77 8.33 -0.04 -0.41
CA VAL A 77 7.09 0.43 -1.03
C VAL A 77 6.02 -0.64 -0.86
N VAL A 78 4.88 -0.25 -0.34
CA VAL A 78 3.62 -1.00 -0.42
C VAL A 78 2.83 -0.38 -1.56
N GLY A 79 2.82 -1.05 -2.70
CA GLY A 79 2.17 -0.58 -3.93
C GLY A 79 0.76 -1.12 -4.10
N TRP A 80 0.24 -0.96 -5.31
CA TRP A 80 -1.02 -1.54 -5.74
C TRP A 80 -0.86 -2.27 -7.07
N VAL A 81 -1.57 -3.39 -7.19
CA VAL A 81 -1.86 -4.12 -8.43
C VAL A 81 -3.33 -4.54 -8.42
N ASP A 82 -3.93 -4.79 -9.57
CA ASP A 82 -5.28 -5.37 -9.59
C ASP A 82 -5.21 -6.87 -9.23
N LEU A 83 -5.40 -7.16 -7.94
CA LEU A 83 -5.38 -8.52 -7.39
C LEU A 83 -6.45 -9.46 -8.02
N ARG A 84 -7.46 -8.92 -8.68
CA ARG A 84 -8.52 -9.69 -9.36
C ARG A 84 -8.20 -9.95 -10.83
N SER A 85 -7.21 -9.24 -11.38
CA SER A 85 -6.87 -9.32 -12.79
C SER A 85 -6.36 -10.71 -13.17
N PRO A 86 -6.77 -11.27 -14.31
CA PRO A 86 -6.13 -12.46 -14.87
C PRO A 86 -4.66 -12.21 -15.27
N GLU A 87 -4.29 -10.93 -15.46
CA GLU A 87 -2.93 -10.50 -15.81
C GLU A 87 -2.08 -10.14 -14.57
N LEU A 88 -2.54 -10.45 -13.36
CA LEU A 88 -1.86 -10.07 -12.12
C LEU A 88 -0.37 -10.46 -12.12
N ARG A 89 -0.05 -11.67 -12.59
CA ARG A 89 1.35 -12.13 -12.66
C ARG A 89 2.19 -11.21 -13.55
N LEU A 90 1.69 -10.83 -14.72
CA LEU A 90 2.38 -9.91 -15.63
C LEU A 90 2.54 -8.51 -14.99
N GLN A 91 1.53 -8.04 -14.25
CA GLN A 91 1.63 -6.77 -13.52
C GLN A 91 2.77 -6.83 -12.49
N LEU A 92 2.84 -7.88 -11.67
CA LEU A 92 3.90 -8.07 -10.67
C LEU A 92 5.29 -8.22 -11.33
N GLU A 93 5.39 -9.01 -12.40
CA GLU A 93 6.63 -9.18 -13.17
C GLU A 93 7.12 -7.86 -13.79
N SER A 94 6.21 -6.95 -14.15
CA SER A 94 6.55 -5.64 -14.72
C SER A 94 7.34 -4.73 -13.77
N PHE A 95 7.30 -5.01 -12.47
CA PHE A 95 8.13 -4.34 -11.47
C PHE A 95 9.52 -4.97 -11.29
N GLY A 96 9.85 -6.04 -12.06
CA GLY A 96 11.20 -6.60 -12.20
C GLY A 96 11.82 -7.10 -10.91
N ARG A 97 11.02 -7.68 -9.98
CA ARG A 97 11.49 -8.11 -8.65
C ARG A 97 12.26 -7.01 -7.91
N ASN A 98 11.81 -5.77 -8.05
CA ASN A 98 12.41 -4.63 -7.38
C ASN A 98 12.46 -4.89 -5.86
N PRO A 99 13.65 -4.89 -5.23
CA PRO A 99 13.78 -5.24 -3.80
C PRO A 99 13.11 -4.21 -2.87
N LYS A 100 12.72 -3.04 -3.41
CA LYS A 100 11.96 -2.04 -2.68
C LYS A 100 10.46 -2.33 -2.66
N LEU A 101 9.90 -3.14 -3.57
CA LEU A 101 8.51 -3.56 -3.49
C LEU A 101 8.40 -4.63 -2.39
N VAL A 102 7.84 -4.29 -1.26
CA VAL A 102 7.76 -5.16 -0.08
C VAL A 102 6.34 -5.65 0.20
N GLY A 103 5.34 -5.00 -0.37
CA GLY A 103 3.94 -5.37 -0.16
C GLY A 103 2.99 -4.75 -1.17
N ILE A 104 1.76 -5.20 -1.11
CA ILE A 104 0.63 -4.72 -1.91
C ILE A 104 -0.52 -4.39 -0.98
N ARG A 105 -1.26 -3.30 -1.28
CA ARG A 105 -2.47 -2.90 -0.56
C ARG A 105 -3.61 -2.63 -1.52
N HIS A 106 -4.81 -3.06 -1.15
CA HIS A 106 -6.07 -2.67 -1.78
C HIS A 106 -6.94 -1.94 -0.75
N ILE A 107 -7.63 -0.86 -1.17
CA ILE A 107 -8.48 -0.04 -0.28
C ILE A 107 -9.83 -0.74 -0.11
N VAL A 108 -9.88 -1.78 0.70
CA VAL A 108 -11.09 -2.59 0.93
C VAL A 108 -12.20 -1.78 1.63
N GLN A 109 -11.82 -0.80 2.43
CA GLN A 109 -12.77 0.06 3.14
C GLN A 109 -13.73 0.80 2.20
N SER A 110 -13.36 1.06 0.95
CA SER A 110 -14.19 1.74 -0.05
C SER A 110 -15.00 0.78 -0.92
N GLU A 111 -14.80 -0.54 -0.77
CA GLU A 111 -15.55 -1.52 -1.53
C GLU A 111 -17.00 -1.63 -1.01
N PRO A 112 -18.00 -1.64 -1.91
CA PRO A 112 -19.41 -1.75 -1.51
C PRO A 112 -19.77 -3.14 -0.96
N ASP A 113 -18.99 -4.17 -1.34
CA ASP A 113 -19.17 -5.54 -0.89
C ASP A 113 -18.40 -5.79 0.40
N HIS A 114 -19.11 -5.94 1.52
CA HIS A 114 -18.50 -6.24 2.82
C HIS A 114 -17.70 -7.55 2.86
N ARG A 115 -17.94 -8.47 1.92
CA ARG A 115 -17.20 -9.73 1.79
C ARG A 115 -16.18 -9.72 0.65
N PHE A 116 -15.80 -8.52 0.18
CA PHE A 116 -14.85 -8.34 -0.93
C PHE A 116 -13.58 -9.19 -0.79
N LEU A 117 -13.00 -9.26 0.41
CA LEU A 117 -11.81 -10.08 0.70
C LEU A 117 -12.01 -11.58 0.40
N MET A 118 -13.26 -12.06 0.44
CA MET A 118 -13.60 -13.46 0.24
C MET A 118 -13.95 -13.81 -1.20
N ARG A 119 -13.89 -12.85 -2.12
CA ARG A 119 -14.12 -13.10 -3.55
C ARG A 119 -13.08 -14.07 -4.10
N PRO A 120 -13.49 -15.11 -4.86
CA PRO A 120 -12.57 -16.12 -5.37
C PRO A 120 -11.39 -15.54 -6.18
N GLU A 121 -11.66 -14.53 -7.01
CA GLU A 121 -10.65 -13.84 -7.80
C GLU A 121 -9.66 -13.08 -6.94
N PHE A 122 -10.11 -12.45 -5.85
CA PHE A 122 -9.26 -11.75 -4.92
C PHE A 122 -8.39 -12.72 -4.10
N LEU A 123 -8.97 -13.81 -3.61
CA LEU A 123 -8.24 -14.88 -2.89
C LEU A 123 -7.14 -15.49 -3.76
N ARG A 124 -7.40 -15.71 -5.07
CA ARG A 124 -6.36 -16.15 -6.01
C ARG A 124 -5.23 -15.14 -6.12
N GLY A 125 -5.57 -13.85 -6.18
CA GLY A 125 -4.58 -12.78 -6.24
C GLY A 125 -3.68 -12.75 -5.01
N ILE A 126 -4.26 -12.87 -3.82
CA ILE A 126 -3.49 -12.93 -2.57
C ILE A 126 -2.53 -14.14 -2.57
N ALA A 127 -2.99 -15.32 -2.97
CA ALA A 127 -2.13 -16.49 -3.08
C ALA A 127 -0.94 -16.26 -4.03
N THR A 128 -1.14 -15.50 -5.11
CA THR A 128 -0.05 -15.15 -6.04
C THR A 128 1.02 -14.28 -5.39
N LEU A 129 0.69 -13.40 -4.43
CA LEU A 129 1.67 -12.55 -3.75
C LEU A 129 2.74 -13.36 -3.00
N GLU A 130 2.38 -14.53 -2.46
CA GLU A 130 3.33 -15.42 -1.78
C GLU A 130 4.49 -15.84 -2.70
N GLU A 131 4.20 -16.11 -3.98
CA GLU A 131 5.21 -16.49 -4.98
C GLU A 131 6.23 -15.36 -5.26
N PHE A 132 5.80 -14.12 -5.03
CA PHE A 132 6.63 -12.92 -5.18
C PHE A 132 7.25 -12.46 -3.84
N ASN A 133 7.01 -13.17 -2.73
CA ASN A 133 7.44 -12.82 -1.37
C ASN A 133 6.99 -11.42 -0.94
N LEU A 134 5.77 -11.03 -1.33
CA LEU A 134 5.15 -9.74 -0.99
C LEU A 134 4.18 -9.91 0.18
N THR A 135 4.13 -8.92 1.08
CA THR A 135 3.08 -8.83 2.10
C THR A 135 1.77 -8.33 1.48
N TYR A 136 0.66 -8.59 2.17
CA TYR A 136 -0.59 -7.93 1.87
C TYR A 136 -1.01 -7.06 3.06
N ASP A 137 -1.12 -5.73 2.83
CA ASP A 137 -1.59 -4.78 3.82
C ASP A 137 -3.11 -4.66 3.74
N ILE A 138 -3.81 -5.01 4.84
CA ILE A 138 -5.26 -5.07 4.92
C ILE A 138 -5.80 -3.74 5.43
N LEU A 139 -6.29 -2.88 4.54
CA LEU A 139 -6.90 -1.60 4.89
C LEU A 139 -8.42 -1.72 4.96
N ILE A 140 -8.99 -1.61 6.17
CA ILE A 140 -10.39 -1.91 6.46
C ILE A 140 -10.97 -0.96 7.51
N TYR A 141 -12.29 -0.91 7.60
CA TYR A 141 -13.00 -0.42 8.79
C TYR A 141 -13.29 -1.55 9.77
N THR A 142 -13.53 -1.22 11.03
CA THR A 142 -13.84 -2.17 12.12
C THR A 142 -14.99 -3.13 11.80
N ARG A 143 -15.99 -2.71 11.02
CA ARG A 143 -17.09 -3.56 10.54
C ARG A 143 -16.64 -4.78 9.70
N HIS A 144 -15.43 -4.74 9.14
CA HIS A 144 -14.89 -5.81 8.32
C HIS A 144 -14.12 -6.89 9.12
N LEU A 145 -13.84 -6.65 10.41
CA LEU A 145 -13.05 -7.56 11.25
C LEU A 145 -13.51 -9.03 11.22
N PRO A 146 -14.84 -9.34 11.26
CA PRO A 146 -15.28 -10.74 11.18
C PRO A 146 -14.84 -11.43 9.88
N VAL A 147 -14.91 -10.71 8.75
CA VAL A 147 -14.50 -11.22 7.43
C VAL A 147 -12.98 -11.33 7.34
N VAL A 148 -12.24 -10.39 7.94
CA VAL A 148 -10.78 -10.44 7.99
C VAL A 148 -10.29 -11.67 8.76
N SER A 149 -10.93 -12.02 9.88
CA SER A 149 -10.59 -13.24 10.62
C SER A 149 -10.77 -14.50 9.76
N GLU A 150 -11.85 -14.57 8.97
CA GLU A 150 -12.08 -15.67 8.02
C GLU A 150 -11.03 -15.67 6.89
N PHE A 151 -10.68 -14.47 6.39
CA PHE A 151 -9.68 -14.29 5.34
C PHE A 151 -8.28 -14.71 5.79
N VAL A 152 -7.81 -14.22 6.93
CA VAL A 152 -6.47 -14.52 7.46
C VAL A 152 -6.32 -16.01 7.77
N ALA A 153 -7.36 -16.67 8.26
CA ALA A 153 -7.34 -18.11 8.51
C ALA A 153 -7.09 -18.97 7.25
N ARG A 154 -7.29 -18.41 6.05
CA ARG A 154 -6.97 -19.11 4.79
C ARG A 154 -5.52 -18.97 4.34
N PHE A 155 -4.78 -18.03 4.91
CA PHE A 155 -3.44 -17.65 4.49
C PHE A 155 -2.48 -17.64 5.67
N ASP A 156 -2.37 -18.76 6.38
CA ASP A 156 -1.51 -18.93 7.56
C ASP A 156 -0.02 -18.68 7.28
N ARG A 157 0.41 -18.83 6.03
CA ARG A 157 1.78 -18.56 5.55
C ARG A 157 1.97 -17.18 4.93
N GLN A 158 0.87 -16.54 4.49
CA GLN A 158 0.94 -15.20 3.90
C GLN A 158 1.21 -14.17 4.99
N ARG A 159 2.26 -13.38 4.81
CA ARG A 159 2.52 -12.23 5.69
C ARG A 159 1.46 -11.16 5.41
N SER A 160 0.69 -10.83 6.43
CA SER A 160 -0.34 -9.80 6.36
C SER A 160 -0.11 -8.77 7.46
N ARG A 161 -0.45 -7.52 7.16
CA ARG A 161 -0.51 -6.42 8.10
C ARG A 161 -1.93 -5.85 8.06
N ILE A 162 -2.49 -5.49 9.20
CA ILE A 162 -3.81 -4.88 9.31
C ILE A 162 -3.62 -3.39 9.58
N ASP A 163 -4.17 -2.55 8.71
CA ASP A 163 -4.27 -1.11 8.87
C ASP A 163 -5.72 -0.75 9.21
N LEU A 164 -5.93 -0.15 10.37
CA LEU A 164 -7.21 0.43 10.78
C LEU A 164 -7.06 1.94 10.71
N PRO A 165 -7.89 2.65 9.94
CA PRO A 165 -7.95 4.10 10.03
C PRO A 165 -8.52 4.51 11.38
N ASP A 166 -8.04 5.61 11.91
CA ASP A 166 -8.55 6.27 13.10
C ASP A 166 -9.99 6.77 12.91
#